data_9670ee6864fb848fe241fbb07aa17e4f
#
_entry.id   9670ee6864fb848fe241fbb07aa17e4f
#
_cell.length_a   1.000
_cell.length_b   1.000
_cell.length_c   1.000
_cell.angle_alpha   90.00
_cell.angle_beta   90.00
_cell.angle_gamma   90.00
#
_symmetry.space_group_name_H-M   'P 1'
#
loop_
_entity.id
_entity.type
_entity.pdbx_description
1 polymer ?
#
loop_
_entity_poly.entity_id
_entity_poly.type
_entity_poly.pdbx_seq_one_letter_code
_entity_poly.pdbx_strand_id
1 'polypeptide(L)'
;MPNDERILETMPDGALGLIPLKSCEELGARVDQYLVGWREKREHAHKNEAAFKGYHRDSYIISTSVPRFGTGEAKGVINESVRGYDLYLMVDVTNYSLTYSVSGHENHMSPDDHYADLKRIIAAVGGKARRITAIIPFLYES
;
A
#
# COMPACT_ATOMS: atom_id res chain seq x y z
N MET A 1 26.21 -2.93 16.55
CA MET A 1 24.92 -3.27 15.93
C MET A 1 23.88 -3.35 17.02
N PRO A 2 22.77 -2.65 16.95
CA PRO A 2 21.72 -2.88 17.93
C PRO A 2 21.24 -4.32 17.79
N ASN A 3 21.09 -5.01 18.91
CA ASN A 3 20.69 -6.41 18.97
C ASN A 3 19.40 -6.61 18.15
N ASP A 4 19.44 -7.42 17.12
CA ASP A 4 18.30 -7.84 16.33
C ASP A 4 17.18 -8.46 17.20
N GLU A 5 17.51 -8.99 18.35
CA GLU A 5 16.58 -9.56 19.31
C GLU A 5 15.57 -8.55 19.86
N ARG A 6 15.96 -7.28 20.07
CA ARG A 6 15.02 -6.25 20.57
C ARG A 6 13.95 -5.87 19.55
N ILE A 7 14.25 -5.98 18.27
CA ILE A 7 13.27 -5.71 17.19
C ILE A 7 12.24 -6.85 17.09
N LEU A 8 12.63 -8.06 17.48
CA LEU A 8 11.77 -9.24 17.49
C LEU A 8 10.75 -9.24 18.64
N GLU A 9 11.03 -8.51 19.71
CA GLU A 9 10.14 -8.42 20.88
C GLU A 9 9.08 -7.32 20.76
N THR A 10 9.17 -6.45 19.75
CA THR A 10 8.19 -5.38 19.55
C THR A 10 6.92 -5.95 18.95
N MET A 11 5.79 -5.79 19.63
CA MET A 11 4.49 -6.17 19.09
C MET A 11 4.17 -5.31 17.87
N PRO A 12 3.69 -5.92 16.76
CA PRO A 12 3.25 -5.15 15.60
C PRO A 12 2.02 -4.29 15.95
N ASP A 13 1.94 -3.09 15.39
CA ASP A 13 0.78 -2.21 15.55
C ASP A 13 -0.50 -2.81 14.95
N GLY A 14 -0.36 -3.69 14.00
CA GLY A 14 -1.42 -4.42 13.33
C GLY A 14 -0.85 -5.30 12.22
N ALA A 15 -1.70 -6.04 11.54
CA ALA A 15 -1.30 -6.79 10.37
C ALA A 15 -0.78 -5.83 9.29
N LEU A 16 0.36 -6.16 8.68
CA LEU A 16 0.96 -5.34 7.64
C LEU A 16 0.18 -5.46 6.34
N GLY A 17 -0.14 -4.33 5.72
CA GLY A 17 -0.70 -4.26 4.38
C GLY A 17 0.03 -3.23 3.52
N LEU A 18 0.35 -3.62 2.29
CA LEU A 18 0.91 -2.74 1.27
C LEU A 18 -0.16 -2.41 0.24
N ILE A 19 -0.30 -1.14 -0.08
CA ILE A 19 -1.17 -0.66 -1.16
C ILE A 19 -0.32 0.17 -2.12
N PRO A 20 0.42 -0.47 -3.03
CA PRO A 20 1.06 0.27 -4.10
C PRO A 20 -0.01 0.69 -5.11
N LEU A 21 -0.15 2.00 -5.32
CA LEU A 21 -0.96 2.51 -6.41
C LEU A 21 -0.30 2.15 -7.75
N LYS A 22 -1.03 2.30 -8.82
CA LYS A 22 -0.59 1.88 -10.15
C LYS A 22 0.77 2.48 -10.56
N SER A 23 1.05 3.69 -10.11
CA SER A 23 2.35 4.38 -10.32
C SER A 23 3.54 3.73 -9.62
N CYS A 24 3.29 2.90 -8.60
CA CYS A 24 4.30 2.23 -7.78
C CYS A 24 4.18 0.69 -7.79
N GLU A 25 3.46 0.10 -8.72
CA GLU A 25 3.22 -1.36 -8.73
C GLU A 25 4.52 -2.16 -8.75
N GLU A 26 5.47 -1.79 -9.60
CA GLU A 26 6.74 -2.50 -9.70
C GLU A 26 7.55 -2.39 -8.40
N LEU A 27 7.68 -1.18 -7.85
CA LEU A 27 8.38 -0.95 -6.60
C LEU A 27 7.69 -1.69 -5.46
N GLY A 28 6.36 -1.63 -5.40
CA GLY A 28 5.55 -2.33 -4.39
C GLY A 28 5.73 -3.84 -4.44
N ALA A 29 5.75 -4.44 -5.62
CA ALA A 29 5.99 -5.87 -5.79
C ALA A 29 7.39 -6.28 -5.29
N ARG A 30 8.40 -5.47 -5.56
CA ARG A 30 9.78 -5.72 -5.07
C ARG A 30 9.88 -5.61 -3.56
N VAL A 31 9.25 -4.59 -2.97
CA VAL A 31 9.19 -4.42 -1.50
C VAL A 31 8.47 -5.59 -0.86
N ASP A 32 7.36 -6.03 -1.43
CA ASP A 32 6.60 -7.18 -0.94
C ASP A 32 7.45 -8.46 -0.90
N GLN A 33 8.19 -8.74 -1.97
CA GLN A 33 9.09 -9.91 -2.02
C GLN A 33 10.17 -9.86 -0.93
N TYR A 34 10.77 -8.69 -0.67
CA TYR A 34 11.73 -8.53 0.41
C TYR A 34 11.12 -8.77 1.78
N LEU A 35 9.93 -8.25 2.02
CA LEU A 35 9.22 -8.43 3.30
C LEU A 35 8.84 -9.88 3.54
N VAL A 36 8.33 -10.57 2.52
CA VAL A 36 8.04 -12.00 2.60
C VAL A 36 9.29 -12.78 2.98
N GLY A 37 10.39 -12.57 2.24
CA GLY A 37 11.65 -13.28 2.50
C GLY A 37 12.25 -12.97 3.88
N TRP A 38 12.16 -11.73 4.36
CA TRP A 38 12.66 -11.38 5.69
C TRP A 38 11.84 -12.02 6.81
N ARG A 39 10.52 -12.07 6.64
CA ARG A 39 9.65 -12.67 7.65
C ARG A 39 9.68 -14.18 7.64
N GLU A 40 9.90 -14.81 6.50
CA GLU A 40 10.16 -16.27 6.41
C GLU A 40 11.41 -16.67 7.21
N LYS A 41 12.48 -15.89 7.10
CA LYS A 41 13.72 -16.15 7.90
C LYS A 41 13.48 -16.06 9.40
N ARG A 42 12.41 -15.41 9.84
CA ARG A 42 12.00 -15.29 11.24
C ARG A 42 10.85 -16.24 11.58
N GLU A 43 10.71 -17.32 10.85
CA GLU A 43 9.58 -18.27 10.91
C GLU A 43 9.27 -18.81 12.30
N HIS A 44 10.29 -18.92 13.16
CA HIS A 44 10.12 -19.46 14.51
C HIS A 44 9.67 -18.41 15.54
N ALA A 45 9.74 -17.12 15.22
CA ALA A 45 9.36 -16.05 16.12
C ALA A 45 7.83 -15.89 16.16
N HIS A 46 7.25 -16.13 17.33
CA HIS A 46 5.86 -15.78 17.65
C HIS A 46 4.78 -16.45 16.76
N LYS A 47 5.07 -17.59 16.13
CA LYS A 47 4.21 -18.25 15.14
C LYS A 47 2.78 -18.53 15.64
N ASN A 48 2.59 -18.72 16.94
CA ASN A 48 1.32 -19.11 17.55
C ASN A 48 0.68 -17.97 18.39
N GLU A 49 1.23 -16.78 18.40
CA GLU A 49 0.70 -15.67 19.18
C GLU A 49 -0.37 -14.91 18.40
N ALA A 50 -1.52 -14.66 19.03
CA ALA A 50 -2.63 -13.95 18.39
C ALA A 50 -2.25 -12.53 17.91
N ALA A 51 -1.31 -11.86 18.60
CA ALA A 51 -0.82 -10.53 18.23
C ALA A 51 -0.04 -10.54 16.90
N PHE A 52 0.47 -11.69 16.47
CA PHE A 52 1.22 -11.88 15.23
C PHE A 52 0.41 -12.54 14.12
N LYS A 53 -0.92 -12.56 14.28
CA LYS A 53 -1.80 -13.09 13.24
C LYS A 53 -1.59 -12.33 11.92
N GLY A 54 -1.32 -13.09 10.85
CA GLY A 54 -1.04 -12.53 9.54
C GLY A 54 0.39 -11.99 9.39
N TYR A 55 1.29 -12.29 10.33
CA TYR A 55 2.71 -11.89 10.24
C TYR A 55 3.43 -12.60 9.09
N HIS A 56 3.20 -13.92 8.92
CA HIS A 56 3.71 -14.71 7.81
C HIS A 56 2.62 -14.84 6.73
N ARG A 57 2.88 -14.29 5.56
CA ARG A 57 1.97 -14.33 4.40
C ARG A 57 2.78 -14.49 3.12
N ASP A 58 2.15 -15.03 2.09
CA ASP A 58 2.74 -15.14 0.77
C ASP A 58 2.88 -13.78 0.06
N SER A 59 2.05 -12.83 0.44
CA SER A 59 2.10 -11.45 -0.01
C SER A 59 1.42 -10.52 1.01
N TYR A 60 1.95 -9.32 1.17
CA TYR A 60 1.37 -8.25 2.00
C TYR A 60 0.59 -7.24 1.18
N ILE A 61 0.55 -7.40 -0.14
CA ILE A 61 -0.20 -6.50 -1.02
C ILE A 61 -1.69 -6.72 -0.83
N ILE A 62 -2.39 -5.61 -0.55
CA ILE A 62 -3.84 -5.56 -0.44
C ILE A 62 -4.42 -5.31 -1.84
N SER A 63 -5.40 -6.12 -2.23
CA SER A 63 -6.07 -5.96 -3.51
C SER A 63 -6.89 -4.68 -3.55
N THR A 64 -6.49 -3.76 -4.41
CA THR A 64 -7.16 -2.46 -4.60
C THR A 64 -7.28 -2.13 -6.09
N SER A 65 -8.17 -1.23 -6.40
CA SER A 65 -8.29 -0.66 -7.74
C SER A 65 -8.74 0.79 -7.68
N VAL A 66 -8.45 1.54 -8.74
CA VAL A 66 -8.91 2.91 -8.90
C VAL A 66 -9.52 3.05 -10.30
N PRO A 67 -10.72 2.49 -10.53
CA PRO A 67 -11.40 2.62 -11.81
C PRO A 67 -11.71 4.08 -12.12
N ARG A 68 -11.48 4.47 -13.36
CA ARG A 68 -11.71 5.82 -13.85
C ARG A 68 -12.92 5.85 -14.78
N PHE A 69 -13.75 6.86 -14.59
CA PHE A 69 -14.95 7.07 -15.40
C PHE A 69 -14.66 7.97 -16.61
N GLY A 70 -15.56 7.98 -17.57
CA GLY A 70 -15.43 8.79 -18.79
C GLY A 70 -15.36 10.31 -18.56
N THR A 71 -15.75 10.78 -17.37
CA THR A 71 -15.61 12.18 -16.93
C THR A 71 -14.20 12.53 -16.46
N GLY A 72 -13.33 11.51 -16.25
CA GLY A 72 -12.02 11.67 -15.65
C GLY A 72 -11.99 11.41 -14.13
N GLU A 73 -13.15 11.36 -13.48
CA GLU A 73 -13.26 10.96 -12.07
C GLU A 73 -12.81 9.52 -11.86
N ALA A 74 -12.34 9.23 -10.65
CA ALA A 74 -11.99 7.87 -10.28
C ALA A 74 -12.59 7.51 -8.92
N LYS A 75 -12.65 6.21 -8.63
CA LYS A 75 -13.13 5.68 -7.36
C LYS A 75 -12.05 4.79 -6.74
N GLY A 76 -11.71 5.05 -5.48
CA GLY A 76 -10.88 4.12 -4.72
C GLY A 76 -11.69 2.90 -4.27
N VAL A 77 -11.19 1.71 -4.56
CA VAL A 77 -11.84 0.44 -4.18
C VAL A 77 -10.80 -0.44 -3.47
N ILE A 78 -11.16 -0.96 -2.31
CA ILE A 78 -10.38 -1.93 -1.56
C ILE A 78 -11.19 -3.23 -1.54
N ASN A 79 -10.61 -4.31 -2.08
CA ASN A 79 -11.32 -5.56 -2.34
C ASN A 79 -11.32 -6.53 -1.15
N GLU A 80 -10.67 -6.16 -0.05
CA GLU A 80 -10.60 -6.98 1.16
C GLU A 80 -10.66 -6.11 2.41
N SER A 81 -10.94 -6.71 3.56
CA SER A 81 -11.01 -5.97 4.82
C SER A 81 -9.61 -5.52 5.26
N VAL A 82 -9.49 -4.23 5.58
CA VAL A 82 -8.26 -3.63 6.13
C VAL A 82 -8.44 -3.21 7.60
N ARG A 83 -9.48 -3.70 8.24
CA ARG A 83 -9.75 -3.39 9.65
C ARG A 83 -8.58 -3.81 10.55
N GLY A 84 -8.06 -2.85 11.30
CA GLY A 84 -6.95 -3.07 12.22
C GLY A 84 -5.59 -3.20 11.58
N TYR A 85 -5.47 -3.03 10.27
CA TYR A 85 -4.20 -3.11 9.54
C TYR A 85 -3.32 -1.90 9.79
N ASP A 86 -2.01 -2.13 9.76
CA ASP A 86 -0.99 -1.12 9.56
C ASP A 86 -0.70 -1.03 8.06
N LEU A 87 -1.24 0.01 7.41
CA LEU A 87 -1.22 0.16 5.96
C LEU A 87 -0.11 1.09 5.50
N TYR A 88 0.58 0.68 4.45
CA TYR A 88 1.58 1.48 3.75
C TYR A 88 1.12 1.69 2.30
N LEU A 89 0.75 2.92 1.97
CA LEU A 89 0.33 3.31 0.64
C LEU A 89 1.52 3.89 -0.12
N MET A 90 1.72 3.46 -1.36
CA MET A 90 2.86 3.90 -2.17
C MET A 90 2.35 4.57 -3.44
N VAL A 91 2.79 5.78 -3.71
CA VAL A 91 2.43 6.55 -4.91
C VAL A 91 3.62 7.32 -5.44
N ASP A 92 3.87 7.22 -6.74
CA ASP A 92 4.83 8.08 -7.45
C ASP A 92 4.06 9.08 -8.31
N VAL A 93 3.98 10.31 -7.85
CA VAL A 93 3.29 11.40 -8.56
C VAL A 93 4.02 11.85 -9.82
N THR A 94 5.28 11.48 -9.98
CA THR A 94 6.10 11.83 -11.15
C THR A 94 5.98 10.83 -12.30
N ASN A 95 5.27 9.72 -12.11
CA ASN A 95 5.10 8.70 -13.14
C ASN A 95 4.15 9.19 -14.24
N TYR A 96 4.73 9.67 -15.33
CA TYR A 96 4.01 10.18 -16.50
C TYR A 96 3.64 9.10 -17.52
N SER A 97 4.07 7.86 -17.31
CA SER A 97 3.84 6.76 -18.26
C SER A 97 2.40 6.24 -18.26
N LEU A 98 1.68 6.42 -17.16
CA LEU A 98 0.30 5.95 -17.02
C LEU A 98 -0.67 6.88 -17.71
N THR A 99 -1.65 6.28 -18.39
CA THR A 99 -2.69 7.00 -19.13
C THR A 99 -4.08 6.57 -18.68
N TYR A 100 -5.05 7.40 -18.98
CA TYR A 100 -6.49 7.12 -18.84
C TYR A 100 -7.27 7.80 -19.96
N SER A 101 -8.46 7.27 -20.23
CA SER A 101 -9.31 7.82 -21.27
C SER A 101 -10.40 8.72 -20.68
N VAL A 102 -10.59 9.91 -21.27
CA VAL A 102 -11.69 10.82 -21.01
C VAL A 102 -12.38 11.10 -22.32
N SER A 103 -13.66 10.78 -22.42
CA SER A 103 -14.46 10.99 -23.63
C SER A 103 -13.79 10.45 -24.91
N GLY A 104 -13.12 9.30 -24.80
CA GLY A 104 -12.43 8.65 -25.92
C GLY A 104 -11.03 9.20 -26.22
N HIS A 105 -10.56 10.20 -25.50
CA HIS A 105 -9.21 10.75 -25.62
C HIS A 105 -8.28 10.20 -24.54
N GLU A 106 -7.09 9.76 -24.94
CA GLU A 106 -6.06 9.31 -24.03
C GLU A 106 -5.30 10.48 -23.40
N ASN A 107 -5.19 10.46 -22.09
CA ASN A 107 -4.48 11.48 -21.31
C ASN A 107 -3.44 10.81 -20.39
N HIS A 108 -2.27 11.44 -20.27
CA HIS A 108 -1.31 11.04 -19.26
C HIS A 108 -1.78 11.47 -17.87
N MET A 109 -1.55 10.62 -16.88
CA MET A 109 -1.82 10.98 -15.49
C MET A 109 -0.85 12.09 -15.05
N SER A 110 -1.43 13.20 -14.59
CA SER A 110 -0.67 14.29 -13.98
C SER A 110 -0.28 13.98 -12.54
N PRO A 111 0.65 14.73 -11.92
CA PRO A 111 0.89 14.64 -10.49
C PRO A 111 -0.38 14.81 -9.65
N ASP A 112 -1.28 15.72 -10.03
CA ASP A 112 -2.57 15.91 -9.36
C ASP A 112 -3.46 14.66 -9.47
N ASP A 113 -3.46 13.98 -10.62
CA ASP A 113 -4.22 12.73 -10.80
C ASP A 113 -3.73 11.64 -9.86
N HIS A 114 -2.41 11.45 -9.77
CA HIS A 114 -1.81 10.48 -8.85
C HIS A 114 -2.10 10.83 -7.38
N TYR A 115 -1.97 12.09 -7.02
CA TYR A 115 -2.22 12.56 -5.67
C TYR A 115 -3.71 12.43 -5.29
N ALA A 116 -4.61 12.72 -6.22
CA ALA A 116 -6.04 12.50 -6.03
C ALA A 116 -6.38 11.02 -5.82
N ASP A 117 -5.73 10.11 -6.56
CA ASP A 117 -5.93 8.66 -6.41
C ASP A 117 -5.46 8.18 -5.04
N LEU A 118 -4.36 8.70 -4.50
CA LEU A 118 -3.93 8.44 -3.14
C LEU A 118 -5.01 8.83 -2.12
N LYS A 119 -5.57 10.03 -2.26
CA LYS A 119 -6.66 10.51 -1.38
C LYS A 119 -7.91 9.62 -1.48
N ARG A 120 -8.24 9.14 -2.68
CA ARG A 120 -9.37 8.23 -2.90
C ARG A 120 -9.19 6.89 -2.18
N ILE A 121 -7.99 6.33 -2.21
CA ILE A 121 -7.69 5.09 -1.47
C ILE A 121 -7.75 5.33 0.05
N ILE A 122 -7.19 6.44 0.55
CA ILE A 122 -7.30 6.80 1.96
C ILE A 122 -8.76 6.92 2.39
N ALA A 123 -9.59 7.57 1.57
CA ALA A 123 -11.03 7.68 1.83
C ALA A 123 -11.72 6.31 1.83
N ALA A 124 -11.33 5.40 0.92
CA ALA A 124 -11.87 4.05 0.86
C ALA A 124 -11.54 3.20 2.11
N VAL A 125 -10.42 3.45 2.77
CA VAL A 125 -10.09 2.82 4.05
C VAL A 125 -11.12 3.17 5.12
N GLY A 126 -11.70 4.37 5.07
CA GLY A 126 -12.82 4.78 5.92
C GLY A 126 -12.52 4.74 7.42
N GLY A 127 -11.30 5.03 7.83
CA GLY A 127 -10.88 5.02 9.24
C GLY A 127 -10.81 3.65 9.90
N LYS A 128 -10.91 2.56 9.13
CA LYS A 128 -10.92 1.18 9.65
C LYS A 128 -9.52 0.63 9.94
N ALA A 129 -8.50 1.13 9.26
CA ALA A 129 -7.12 0.77 9.53
C ALA A 129 -6.66 1.31 10.89
N ARG A 130 -5.71 0.63 11.51
CA ARG A 130 -5.08 1.11 12.73
C ARG A 130 -4.14 2.28 12.47
N ARG A 131 -3.39 2.20 11.37
CA ARG A 131 -2.46 3.25 10.93
C ARG A 131 -2.39 3.27 9.41
N ILE A 132 -2.20 4.46 8.85
CA ILE A 132 -1.91 4.65 7.43
C ILE A 132 -0.62 5.45 7.31
N THR A 133 0.33 4.93 6.57
CA THR A 133 1.58 5.61 6.22
C THR A 133 1.64 5.76 4.71
N ALA A 134 1.85 6.97 4.21
CA ALA A 134 2.06 7.21 2.79
C ALA A 134 3.56 7.26 2.48
N ILE A 135 3.98 6.48 1.48
CA ILE A 135 5.33 6.50 0.93
C ILE A 135 5.26 7.21 -0.42
N ILE A 136 5.83 8.39 -0.48
CA ILE A 136 5.81 9.25 -1.66
C ILE A 136 7.25 9.57 -2.01
N PRO A 137 7.87 8.88 -3.00
CA PRO A 137 9.27 9.07 -3.35
C PRO A 137 9.63 10.51 -3.74
N PHE A 138 8.69 11.22 -4.34
CA PHE A 138 8.77 12.66 -4.57
C PHE A 138 7.68 13.34 -3.73
N LEU A 139 8.07 14.11 -2.72
CA LEU A 139 7.13 14.81 -1.85
C LEU A 139 6.40 15.92 -2.61
N TYR A 140 5.14 15.72 -2.85
CA TYR A 140 4.24 16.59 -3.59
C TYR A 140 3.38 17.40 -2.62
N GLU A 141 3.16 18.66 -2.93
CA GLU A 141 2.40 19.58 -2.06
C GLU A 141 3.06 19.79 -0.67
N SER A 142 4.38 19.90 -0.68
CA SER A 142 5.16 20.13 0.54
C SER A 142 5.09 21.57 1.06
#